data_c989bc3676cd4b3406b51f38a113452a
#
_entry.id   c989bc3676cd4b3406b51f38a113452a
#
_cell.length_a   1.000
_cell.length_b   1.000
_cell.length_c   1.000
_cell.angle_alpha   90.00
_cell.angle_beta   90.00
_cell.angle_gamma   90.00
#
_symmetry.space_group_name_H-M   'P 1'
#
loop_
_entity.id
_entity.type
_entity.pdbx_description
1 polymer ?
#
loop_
_entity_poly.entity_id
_entity_poly.type
_entity_poly.pdbx_seq_one_letter_code
_entity_poly.pdbx_strand_id
1 'polypeptide(L)'
;MSRRWYRHGSWVVFFGWEPSESGFYVNVVDLCPSCNGTGEVYDTEEVCPACGGEGIQLQRVNPSARRGGLSLDELANEFAARQLPLPDHILADLREDQRTNAGTLLREYEL
;
A
#
# COMPACT_ATOMS: atom_id res chain seq x y z
N MET A 1 8.54 0.11 -10.63
CA MET A 1 7.62 -0.73 -9.84
C MET A 1 6.19 -0.31 -10.04
N SER A 2 5.25 -1.22 -10.00
CA SER A 2 3.85 -0.84 -9.98
C SER A 2 3.47 -0.43 -8.56
N ARG A 3 2.63 0.59 -8.43
CA ARG A 3 2.12 1.06 -7.16
C ARG A 3 0.61 1.13 -7.24
N ARG A 4 -0.04 0.29 -6.47
CA ARG A 4 -1.49 0.20 -6.38
C ARG A 4 -1.88 0.42 -4.92
N TRP A 5 -3.04 1.02 -4.68
CA TRP A 5 -3.48 1.28 -3.31
C TRP A 5 -5.00 1.40 -3.22
N TYR A 6 -5.52 1.15 -2.02
CA TYR A 6 -6.90 1.46 -1.67
C TYR A 6 -6.98 1.83 -0.18
N ARG A 7 -8.06 2.48 0.18
CA ARG A 7 -8.34 2.80 1.58
C ARG A 7 -9.27 1.75 2.17
N HIS A 8 -9.00 1.37 3.42
CA HIS A 8 -9.81 0.44 4.19
C HIS A 8 -9.95 1.00 5.60
N GLY A 9 -11.04 1.74 5.86
CA GLY A 9 -11.21 2.50 7.08
C GLY A 9 -10.16 3.61 7.17
N SER A 10 -9.40 3.65 8.28
CA SER A 10 -8.30 4.60 8.47
C SER A 10 -6.98 4.11 7.88
N TRP A 11 -6.96 2.93 7.29
CA TRP A 11 -5.75 2.34 6.71
C TRP A 11 -5.65 2.68 5.23
N VAL A 12 -4.42 2.81 4.75
CA VAL A 12 -4.10 2.81 3.33
C VAL A 12 -3.23 1.59 3.05
N VAL A 13 -3.63 0.80 2.08
CA VAL A 13 -2.94 -0.43 1.70
C VAL A 13 -2.26 -0.18 0.37
N PHE A 14 -0.91 -0.20 0.38
CA PHE A 14 -0.09 -0.06 -0.83
C PHE A 14 0.47 -1.43 -1.20
N PHE A 15 0.42 -1.75 -2.47
CA PHE A 15 0.93 -3.04 -2.96
C PHE A 15 1.29 -2.94 -4.45
N GLY A 16 2.01 -3.94 -4.93
CA GLY A 16 2.35 -3.99 -6.34
C GLY A 16 3.51 -4.93 -6.64
N TRP A 17 4.00 -4.85 -7.86
CA TRP A 17 5.13 -5.62 -8.38
C TRP A 17 6.39 -4.78 -8.35
N GLU A 18 7.48 -5.35 -7.84
CA GLU A 18 8.79 -4.72 -7.82
C GLU A 18 9.75 -5.50 -8.73
N PRO A 19 10.06 -4.98 -9.93
CA PRO A 19 10.92 -5.68 -10.88
C PRO A 19 12.32 -5.99 -10.34
N SER A 20 12.91 -5.08 -9.56
CA SER A 20 14.25 -5.27 -9.02
C SER A 20 14.32 -6.43 -8.03
N GLU A 21 13.21 -6.78 -7.38
CA GLU A 21 13.11 -7.89 -6.46
C GLU A 21 12.47 -9.13 -7.09
N SER A 22 11.93 -8.99 -8.31
CA SER A 22 11.16 -10.04 -8.99
C SER A 22 10.07 -10.59 -8.08
N GLY A 23 9.39 -9.70 -7.37
CA GLY A 23 8.38 -10.08 -6.37
C GLY A 23 7.40 -8.97 -6.08
N PHE A 24 6.37 -9.32 -5.31
CA PHE A 24 5.35 -8.37 -4.86
C PHE A 24 5.72 -7.76 -3.52
N TYR A 25 5.11 -6.62 -3.21
CA TYR A 25 5.24 -5.96 -1.93
C TYR A 25 3.87 -5.54 -1.40
N VAL A 26 3.76 -5.36 -0.09
CA VAL A 26 2.59 -4.79 0.57
C VAL A 26 3.02 -3.97 1.78
N ASN A 27 2.46 -2.78 1.90
CA ASN A 27 2.62 -1.91 3.06
C ASN A 27 1.24 -1.46 3.53
N VAL A 28 0.99 -1.56 4.84
CA VAL A 28 -0.26 -1.09 5.43
C VAL A 28 0.09 0.01 6.42
N VAL A 29 -0.47 1.20 6.21
CA VAL A 29 -0.21 2.37 7.06
C VAL A 29 -1.50 2.91 7.65
N ASP A 30 -1.43 3.43 8.89
CA ASP A 30 -2.51 4.19 9.51
C ASP A 30 -2.35 5.66 9.14
N LEU A 31 -3.42 6.25 8.61
CA LEU A 31 -3.44 7.70 8.41
C LEU A 31 -3.54 8.42 9.75
N CYS A 32 -2.89 9.58 9.85
CA CYS A 32 -3.03 10.44 11.02
C CYS A 32 -4.47 10.95 11.10
N PRO A 33 -5.20 10.70 12.20
CA PRO A 33 -6.60 11.14 12.31
C PRO A 33 -6.76 12.66 12.43
N SER A 34 -5.72 13.36 12.90
CA SER A 34 -5.78 14.82 13.08
C SER A 34 -5.72 15.56 11.74
N CYS A 35 -4.96 15.08 10.77
CA CYS A 35 -4.84 15.71 9.46
C CYS A 35 -5.41 14.84 8.33
N ASN A 36 -5.97 13.69 8.64
CA ASN A 36 -6.52 12.74 7.67
C ASN A 36 -5.53 12.39 6.53
N GLY A 37 -4.26 12.26 6.89
CA GLY A 37 -3.22 11.86 5.97
C GLY A 37 -2.58 12.98 5.16
N THR A 38 -2.97 14.25 5.36
CA THR A 38 -2.40 15.37 4.59
C THR A 38 -1.04 15.82 5.09
N GLY A 39 -0.74 15.60 6.37
CA GLY A 39 0.48 16.09 7.02
C GLY A 39 0.40 17.55 7.44
N GLU A 40 -0.71 18.22 7.20
CA GLU A 40 -0.90 19.64 7.47
C GLU A 40 -2.16 19.89 8.30
N VAL A 41 -2.16 20.99 9.04
CA VAL A 41 -3.36 21.46 9.75
C VAL A 41 -4.34 21.97 8.70
N TYR A 42 -5.61 21.58 8.85
CA TYR A 42 -6.67 21.96 7.90
C TYR A 42 -6.66 23.46 7.61
N ASP A 43 -6.70 23.78 6.31
CA ASP A 43 -6.75 25.14 5.77
C ASP A 43 -5.55 26.04 6.13
N THR A 44 -4.41 25.42 6.49
CA THR A 44 -3.15 26.12 6.76
C THR A 44 -1.99 25.38 6.11
N GLU A 45 -0.81 26.03 6.07
CA GLU A 45 0.43 25.38 5.65
C GLU A 45 1.26 24.87 6.83
N GLU A 46 0.67 24.89 8.04
CA GLU A 46 1.35 24.42 9.23
C GLU A 46 1.43 22.89 9.25
N VAL A 47 2.58 22.40 9.71
CA VAL A 47 2.80 20.96 9.89
C VAL A 47 1.86 20.43 10.96
N CYS A 48 1.21 19.29 10.69
CA CYS A 48 0.35 18.64 11.67
C CYS A 48 1.18 18.20 12.89
N PRO A 49 0.88 18.67 14.11
CA PRO A 49 1.69 18.34 15.29
C PRO A 49 1.54 16.88 15.74
N ALA A 50 0.42 16.24 15.40
CA ALA A 50 0.16 14.86 15.82
C ALA A 50 1.05 13.85 15.08
N CYS A 51 1.39 14.10 13.82
CA CYS A 51 2.21 13.19 13.01
C CYS A 51 3.53 13.81 12.54
N GLY A 52 3.81 15.07 12.90
CA GLY A 52 5.03 15.76 12.48
C GLY A 52 5.12 16.03 11.00
N GLY A 53 3.99 16.07 10.29
CA GLY A 53 3.93 16.33 8.86
C GLY A 53 3.97 15.09 7.97
N GLU A 54 4.09 13.90 8.54
CA GLU A 54 4.20 12.66 7.77
C GLU A 54 2.85 12.19 7.20
N GLY A 55 1.74 12.59 7.80
CA GLY A 55 0.40 12.15 7.40
C GLY A 55 0.04 10.73 7.84
N ILE A 56 0.95 10.02 8.47
CA ILE A 56 0.76 8.66 8.97
C ILE A 56 1.20 8.56 10.43
N GLN A 57 0.56 7.67 11.18
CA GLN A 57 0.94 7.40 12.57
C GLN A 57 1.74 6.12 12.72
N LEU A 58 1.39 5.08 11.97
CA LEU A 58 1.96 3.77 12.14
C LEU A 58 1.97 3.00 10.83
N GLN A 59 3.12 2.44 10.49
CA GLN A 59 3.23 1.44 9.44
C GLN A 59 2.97 0.07 10.06
N ARG A 60 1.84 -0.55 9.70
CA ARG A 60 1.42 -1.81 10.31
C ARG A 60 2.16 -3.01 9.76
N VAL A 61 2.50 -2.99 8.49
CA VAL A 61 3.08 -4.15 7.80
C VAL A 61 4.06 -3.68 6.73
N ASN A 62 5.20 -4.31 6.70
CA ASN A 62 6.15 -4.17 5.59
C ASN A 62 6.87 -5.50 5.33
N PRO A 63 6.15 -6.57 4.91
CA PRO A 63 6.80 -7.85 4.64
C PRO A 63 7.75 -7.79 3.43
N SER A 64 7.57 -6.81 2.54
CA SER A 64 8.46 -6.61 1.40
C SER A 64 9.85 -6.10 1.81
N ALA A 65 10.07 -5.77 3.07
CA ALA A 65 11.40 -5.47 3.59
C ALA A 65 12.34 -6.68 3.51
N ARG A 66 11.80 -7.90 3.44
CA ARG A 66 12.62 -9.08 3.25
C ARG A 66 13.12 -9.16 1.80
N ARG A 67 14.31 -9.71 1.65
CA ARG A 67 14.95 -9.86 0.34
C ARG A 67 14.16 -10.81 -0.56
N GLY A 68 14.01 -10.42 -1.84
CA GLY A 68 13.38 -11.25 -2.87
C GLY A 68 11.88 -11.03 -3.05
N GLY A 69 11.28 -10.14 -2.27
CA GLY A 69 9.85 -9.84 -2.37
C GLY A 69 8.95 -11.02 -2.00
N LEU A 70 7.67 -10.91 -2.35
CA LEU A 70 6.66 -11.94 -2.07
C LEU A 70 6.19 -12.59 -3.37
N SER A 71 5.82 -13.89 -3.32
CA SER A 71 5.03 -14.50 -4.38
C SER A 71 3.60 -13.98 -4.33
N LEU A 72 2.82 -14.21 -5.39
CA LEU A 72 1.40 -13.80 -5.39
C LEU A 72 0.62 -14.51 -4.28
N ASP A 73 0.90 -15.79 -4.05
CA ASP A 73 0.26 -16.56 -2.96
C ASP A 73 0.63 -15.99 -1.59
N GLU A 74 1.89 -15.64 -1.38
CA GLU A 74 2.34 -15.00 -0.15
C GLU A 74 1.66 -13.65 0.07
N LEU A 75 1.53 -12.85 -0.99
CA LEU A 75 0.82 -11.58 -0.93
C LEU A 75 -0.64 -11.78 -0.54
N ALA A 76 -1.33 -12.74 -1.18
CA ALA A 76 -2.72 -13.05 -0.86
C ALA A 76 -2.87 -13.50 0.59
N ASN A 77 -1.92 -14.29 1.11
CA ASN A 77 -1.92 -14.72 2.51
C ASN A 77 -1.75 -13.54 3.46
N GLU A 78 -0.92 -12.57 3.13
CA GLU A 78 -0.73 -11.36 3.94
C GLU A 78 -2.02 -10.53 4.02
N PHE A 79 -2.75 -10.42 2.90
CA PHE A 79 -4.04 -9.74 2.88
C PHE A 79 -5.07 -10.50 3.73
N ALA A 80 -5.15 -11.82 3.56
CA ALA A 80 -6.10 -12.65 4.30
C ALA A 80 -5.82 -12.63 5.81
N ALA A 81 -4.56 -12.69 6.21
CA ALA A 81 -4.15 -12.66 7.62
C ALA A 81 -4.59 -11.37 8.32
N ARG A 82 -4.77 -10.29 7.58
CA ARG A 82 -5.17 -8.98 8.10
C ARG A 82 -6.63 -8.64 7.78
N GLN A 83 -7.36 -9.60 7.21
CA GLN A 83 -8.77 -9.42 6.82
C GLN A 83 -8.94 -8.25 5.84
N LEU A 84 -7.97 -8.06 4.96
CA LEU A 84 -8.01 -7.04 3.92
C LEU A 84 -8.61 -7.61 2.64
N PRO A 85 -9.50 -6.87 1.95
CA PRO A 85 -10.06 -7.36 0.70
C PRO A 85 -9.02 -7.44 -0.41
N LEU A 86 -9.08 -8.51 -1.19
CA LEU A 86 -8.26 -8.68 -2.39
C LEU A 86 -9.15 -9.29 -3.47
N PRO A 87 -10.02 -8.47 -4.10
CA PRO A 87 -10.96 -8.97 -5.09
C PRO A 87 -10.27 -9.48 -6.35
N ASP A 88 -10.97 -10.32 -7.11
CA ASP A 88 -10.42 -11.00 -8.28
C ASP A 88 -9.88 -10.04 -9.34
N HIS A 89 -10.50 -8.88 -9.52
CA HIS A 89 -10.03 -7.91 -10.51
C HIS A 89 -8.66 -7.32 -10.13
N ILE A 90 -8.39 -7.16 -8.83
CA ILE A 90 -7.06 -6.72 -8.37
C ILE A 90 -6.04 -7.84 -8.55
N LEU A 91 -6.42 -9.09 -8.24
CA LEU A 91 -5.54 -10.24 -8.48
C LEU A 91 -5.18 -10.37 -9.96
N ALA A 92 -6.13 -10.15 -10.85
CA ALA A 92 -5.88 -10.18 -12.30
C ALA A 92 -4.88 -9.11 -12.71
N ASP A 93 -5.00 -7.90 -12.16
CA ASP A 93 -4.07 -6.81 -12.42
C ASP A 93 -2.65 -7.14 -11.91
N LEU A 94 -2.54 -7.77 -10.75
CA LEU A 94 -1.26 -8.19 -10.19
C LEU A 94 -0.61 -9.30 -11.02
N ARG A 95 -1.37 -10.27 -11.50
CA ARG A 95 -0.87 -11.30 -12.39
C ARG A 95 -0.32 -10.70 -13.69
N GLU A 96 -1.01 -9.70 -14.22
CA GLU A 96 -0.55 -8.98 -15.41
C GLU A 96 0.74 -8.23 -15.14
N ASP A 97 0.87 -7.56 -13.97
CA ASP A 97 2.10 -6.89 -13.57
C ASP A 97 3.29 -7.86 -13.52
N GLN A 98 3.09 -9.06 -12.98
CA GLN A 98 4.10 -10.10 -12.96
C GLN A 98 4.45 -10.57 -14.36
N ARG A 99 3.43 -10.85 -15.17
CA ARG A 99 3.61 -11.36 -16.54
C ARG A 99 4.41 -10.39 -17.42
N THR A 100 4.13 -9.10 -17.30
CA THR A 100 4.77 -8.06 -18.10
C THR A 100 6.02 -7.50 -17.45
N ASN A 101 6.37 -7.93 -16.24
CA ASN A 101 7.45 -7.34 -15.43
C ASN A 101 7.26 -5.83 -15.35
N ALA A 102 6.07 -5.41 -14.89
CA ALA A 102 5.60 -4.04 -14.97
C ALA A 102 6.57 -3.04 -14.36
N GLY A 103 6.84 -1.98 -15.10
CA GLY A 103 7.60 -0.84 -14.62
C GLY A 103 6.72 0.13 -13.83
N THR A 104 6.99 1.42 -13.93
CA THR A 104 6.24 2.45 -13.19
C THR A 104 4.78 2.50 -13.61
N LEU A 105 3.89 2.29 -12.64
CA LEU A 105 2.45 2.33 -12.81
C LEU A 105 1.82 2.77 -11.49
N LEU A 106 0.84 3.67 -11.56
CA LEU A 106 0.11 4.17 -10.38
C LEU A 106 -1.37 3.92 -10.56
N ARG A 107 -2.02 3.29 -9.59
CA ARG A 107 -3.47 3.07 -9.66
C ARG A 107 -4.10 3.01 -8.27
N GLU A 108 -5.18 3.77 -8.08
CA GLU A 108 -6.02 3.73 -6.90
C GLU A 108 -7.26 2.88 -7.20
N TYR A 109 -7.68 2.09 -6.21
CA TYR A 109 -8.93 1.33 -6.26
C TYR A 109 -9.92 1.87 -5.25
N GLU A 110 -11.18 1.85 -5.62
CA GLU A 110 -12.30 2.13 -4.72
C GLU A 110 -13.02 0.81 -4.42
N LEU A 111 -13.01 0.44 -3.14
CA LEU A 111 -13.62 -0.82 -2.69
C LEU A 111 -14.79 -0.58 -1.74
#